data_4a0a3bb99e02f62694a9632df4465e88
#
_entry.id   4a0a3bb99e02f62694a9632df4465e88
#
_cell.length_a   1.000
_cell.length_b   1.000
_cell.length_c   1.000
_cell.angle_alpha   90.00
_cell.angle_beta   90.00
_cell.angle_gamma   90.00
#
_symmetry.space_group_name_H-M   'P 1'
#
loop_
_entity.id
_entity.type
_entity.pdbx_description
1 polymer ?
#
loop_
_entity_poly.entity_id
_entity_poly.type
_entity_poly.pdbx_seq_one_letter_code
_entity_poly.pdbx_strand_id
1 'polypeptide(L)'
;MPEGDSLVRVAHRLRPVLEGRVLTHADLRVPRHATADLTGWTVAEVLPRAKYLLMRLTPPAARPGARPLTLISHLKMEGRWLVSALDARWGAPAWQVRAVLETAEHRVLGAQLGLLTLVPTADEAAVLGHLGPDLLDPAWDTPDDGAALLAEGVRRLTARPERPVGLALLDQRLVSGIGNIYRCETLLLAGIDPHRPIGEVEDVAGLVLLARDLLRANVPPAAPAAGARRRTTGVRPNPGRPFGVEVLVPAGPPPGTAPGRTAGARGGGTPSYWVYGHDRAPCLRCRGPVRQEDYGSPEDDARQLWWCPHCQR
;
A
#
# COMPACT_ATOMS: atom_id res chain seq x y z
N MET A 1 5.74 3.38 7.40
CA MET A 1 4.33 2.95 7.43
C MET A 1 4.02 2.22 6.13
N PRO A 2 3.40 1.04 6.16
CA PRO A 2 2.90 0.38 4.96
C PRO A 2 1.79 1.20 4.30
N GLU A 3 1.89 1.40 2.97
CA GLU A 3 0.87 2.03 2.13
C GLU A 3 0.58 1.10 0.95
N GLY A 4 -0.24 1.46 -0.01
CA GLY A 4 -0.67 0.57 -1.09
C GLY A 4 0.50 -0.14 -1.81
N ASP A 5 1.56 0.58 -2.14
CA ASP A 5 2.78 0.02 -2.75
C ASP A 5 3.42 -1.09 -1.92
N SER A 6 3.38 -0.97 -0.59
CA SER A 6 3.93 -1.99 0.31
C SER A 6 3.15 -3.30 0.23
N LEU A 7 1.82 -3.22 0.10
CA LEU A 7 0.96 -4.41 0.01
C LEU A 7 1.15 -5.12 -1.33
N VAL A 8 1.34 -4.37 -2.43
CA VAL A 8 1.68 -4.96 -3.72
C VAL A 8 3.02 -5.70 -3.64
N ARG A 9 4.04 -5.11 -3.00
CA ARG A 9 5.33 -5.77 -2.79
C ARG A 9 5.22 -7.01 -1.92
N VAL A 10 4.36 -7.00 -0.90
CA VAL A 10 4.10 -8.18 -0.06
C VAL A 10 3.42 -9.26 -0.90
N ALA A 11 2.39 -8.92 -1.67
CA ALA A 11 1.72 -9.87 -2.56
C ALA A 11 2.71 -10.51 -3.55
N HIS A 12 3.57 -9.72 -4.21
CA HIS A 12 4.60 -10.23 -5.13
C HIS A 12 5.55 -11.25 -4.47
N ARG A 13 5.87 -11.09 -3.18
CA ARG A 13 6.71 -12.06 -2.44
C ARG A 13 5.96 -13.33 -2.06
N LEU A 14 4.67 -13.21 -1.77
CA LEU A 14 3.86 -14.33 -1.29
C LEU A 14 3.30 -15.19 -2.42
N ARG A 15 2.98 -14.59 -3.56
CA ARG A 15 2.45 -15.32 -4.73
C ARG A 15 3.26 -16.56 -5.10
N PRO A 16 4.58 -16.50 -5.32
CA PRO A 16 5.35 -17.66 -5.74
C PRO A 16 5.33 -18.83 -4.75
N VAL A 17 5.09 -18.56 -3.48
CA VAL A 17 5.15 -19.56 -2.41
C VAL A 17 3.77 -20.02 -1.91
N LEU A 18 2.70 -19.29 -2.24
CA LEU A 18 1.34 -19.59 -1.79
C LEU A 18 0.36 -19.87 -2.92
N GLU A 19 0.36 -19.08 -4.02
CA GLU A 19 -0.66 -19.24 -5.06
C GLU A 19 -0.57 -20.61 -5.73
N GLY A 20 -1.73 -21.27 -5.88
CA GLY A 20 -1.86 -22.63 -6.40
C GLY A 20 -1.39 -23.71 -5.43
N ARG A 21 -0.93 -23.35 -4.21
CA ARG A 21 -0.40 -24.32 -3.23
C ARG A 21 -1.45 -24.71 -2.21
N VAL A 22 -1.40 -26.00 -1.82
CA VAL A 22 -2.23 -26.54 -0.75
C VAL A 22 -1.56 -26.22 0.59
N LEU A 23 -2.34 -25.76 1.55
CA LEU A 23 -1.87 -25.56 2.93
C LEU A 23 -1.77 -26.93 3.62
N THR A 24 -0.57 -27.30 4.01
CA THR A 24 -0.30 -28.51 4.79
C THR A 24 -0.52 -28.27 6.28
N HIS A 25 -0.40 -27.00 6.70
CA HIS A 25 -0.70 -26.56 8.06
C HIS A 25 -1.17 -25.10 8.05
N ALA A 26 -2.13 -24.75 8.91
CA ALA A 26 -2.55 -23.38 9.14
C ALA A 26 -2.94 -23.19 10.62
N ASP A 27 -2.41 -22.12 11.23
CA ASP A 27 -2.71 -21.74 12.62
C ASP A 27 -2.98 -20.23 12.66
N LEU A 28 -4.22 -19.85 12.90
CA LEU A 28 -4.66 -18.45 13.00
C LEU A 28 -4.76 -18.07 14.49
N ARG A 29 -3.76 -17.34 14.97
CA ARG A 29 -3.58 -16.98 16.40
C ARG A 29 -4.31 -15.70 16.77
N VAL A 30 -5.57 -15.63 16.37
CA VAL A 30 -6.51 -14.57 16.76
C VAL A 30 -7.77 -15.23 17.33
N PRO A 31 -8.31 -14.76 18.47
CA PRO A 31 -9.38 -15.47 19.20
C PRO A 31 -10.56 -15.89 18.31
N ARG A 32 -11.01 -15.01 17.44
CA ARG A 32 -12.16 -15.25 16.55
C ARG A 32 -11.95 -16.41 15.57
N HIS A 33 -10.73 -16.73 15.22
CA HIS A 33 -10.39 -17.72 14.19
C HIS A 33 -9.44 -18.82 14.68
N ALA A 34 -9.21 -18.92 15.99
CA ALA A 34 -8.27 -19.88 16.57
C ALA A 34 -8.64 -21.35 16.33
N THR A 35 -9.90 -21.64 16.03
CA THR A 35 -10.39 -23.00 15.72
C THR A 35 -10.56 -23.26 14.21
N ALA A 36 -10.22 -22.28 13.36
CA ALA A 36 -10.34 -22.44 11.92
C ALA A 36 -9.26 -23.42 11.40
N ASP A 37 -9.70 -24.53 10.82
CA ASP A 37 -8.83 -25.49 10.16
C ASP A 37 -8.83 -25.26 8.65
N LEU A 38 -7.72 -24.73 8.15
CA LEU A 38 -7.47 -24.48 6.73
C LEU A 38 -6.53 -25.54 6.11
N THR A 39 -6.23 -26.62 6.83
CA THR A 39 -5.43 -27.73 6.30
C THR A 39 -6.12 -28.37 5.10
N GLY A 40 -5.37 -28.57 4.02
CA GLY A 40 -5.90 -29.08 2.75
C GLY A 40 -6.55 -28.03 1.85
N TRP A 41 -6.71 -26.78 2.30
CA TRP A 41 -7.23 -25.71 1.44
C TRP A 41 -6.16 -25.24 0.47
N THR A 42 -6.57 -24.86 -0.74
CA THR A 42 -5.69 -24.30 -1.76
C THR A 42 -5.75 -22.79 -1.70
N VAL A 43 -4.60 -22.12 -1.67
CA VAL A 43 -4.53 -20.68 -1.85
C VAL A 43 -4.71 -20.38 -3.34
N ALA A 44 -5.91 -19.96 -3.73
CA ALA A 44 -6.21 -19.68 -5.13
C ALA A 44 -5.56 -18.38 -5.63
N GLU A 45 -5.52 -17.37 -4.77
CA GLU A 45 -5.06 -16.05 -5.16
C GLU A 45 -4.51 -15.28 -3.96
N VAL A 46 -3.44 -14.49 -4.17
CA VAL A 46 -2.91 -13.51 -3.22
C VAL A 46 -2.94 -12.12 -3.86
N LEU A 47 -3.79 -11.24 -3.38
CA LEU A 47 -3.97 -9.91 -3.96
C LEU A 47 -3.96 -8.80 -2.91
N PRO A 48 -3.36 -7.65 -3.26
CA PRO A 48 -3.51 -6.44 -2.47
C PRO A 48 -4.82 -5.76 -2.83
N ARG A 49 -5.44 -5.11 -1.86
CA ARG A 49 -6.55 -4.17 -2.06
C ARG A 49 -6.32 -2.99 -1.15
N ALA A 50 -5.97 -1.83 -1.70
CA ALA A 50 -5.56 -0.65 -0.94
C ALA A 50 -4.42 -1.00 0.07
N LYS A 51 -4.72 -0.95 1.36
CA LYS A 51 -3.77 -1.29 2.44
C LYS A 51 -4.02 -2.67 3.05
N TYR A 52 -4.88 -3.49 2.42
CA TYR A 52 -5.17 -4.86 2.81
C TYR A 52 -4.46 -5.87 1.92
N LEU A 53 -4.18 -7.02 2.47
CA LEU A 53 -3.75 -8.20 1.72
C LEU A 53 -4.82 -9.28 1.87
N LEU A 54 -5.25 -9.82 0.75
CA LEU A 54 -6.26 -10.87 0.65
C LEU A 54 -5.59 -12.15 0.17
N MET A 55 -5.96 -13.27 0.78
CA MET A 55 -5.62 -14.62 0.33
C MET A 55 -6.92 -15.39 0.15
N ARG A 56 -7.34 -15.60 -1.09
CA ARG A 56 -8.54 -16.36 -1.42
C ARG A 56 -8.23 -17.85 -1.38
N LEU A 57 -9.07 -18.59 -0.69
CA LEU A 57 -8.88 -20.00 -0.38
C LEU A 57 -10.02 -20.82 -0.97
N THR A 58 -9.65 -21.88 -1.69
CA THR A 58 -10.59 -22.86 -2.22
C THR A 58 -10.62 -24.09 -1.30
N PRO A 59 -11.79 -24.61 -0.93
CA PRO A 59 -11.88 -25.77 -0.08
C PRO A 59 -11.38 -27.03 -0.78
N PRO A 60 -10.86 -28.05 -0.03
CA PRO A 60 -10.51 -29.34 -0.61
C PRO A 60 -11.75 -30.09 -1.06
N ALA A 61 -11.61 -30.94 -2.08
CA ALA A 61 -12.72 -31.79 -2.60
C ALA A 61 -13.31 -32.71 -1.52
N ALA A 62 -12.52 -33.04 -0.50
CA ALA A 62 -12.97 -33.85 0.63
C ALA A 62 -13.95 -33.13 1.59
N ARG A 63 -14.19 -31.82 1.38
CA ARG A 63 -15.18 -31.03 2.17
C ARG A 63 -16.32 -30.55 1.25
N PRO A 64 -17.20 -31.44 0.78
CA PRO A 64 -18.32 -31.07 -0.09
C PRO A 64 -19.21 -30.05 0.61
N GLY A 65 -19.62 -29.00 -0.11
CA GLY A 65 -20.45 -27.92 0.42
C GLY A 65 -19.70 -26.82 1.19
N ALA A 66 -18.39 -26.95 1.45
CA ALA A 66 -17.60 -25.85 1.98
C ALA A 66 -17.53 -24.70 0.96
N ARG A 67 -17.67 -23.46 1.45
CA ARG A 67 -17.61 -22.26 0.60
C ARG A 67 -16.20 -21.71 0.56
N PRO A 68 -15.77 -21.09 -0.55
CA PRO A 68 -14.51 -20.35 -0.61
C PRO A 68 -14.42 -19.33 0.51
N LEU A 69 -13.22 -19.19 1.08
CA LEU A 69 -12.92 -18.25 2.16
C LEU A 69 -11.84 -17.26 1.71
N THR A 70 -11.84 -16.10 2.32
CA THR A 70 -10.77 -15.10 2.14
C THR A 70 -10.17 -14.75 3.49
N LEU A 71 -8.87 -14.95 3.62
CA LEU A 71 -8.08 -14.47 4.73
C LEU A 71 -7.64 -13.03 4.41
N ILE A 72 -8.16 -12.08 5.17
CA ILE A 72 -7.89 -10.64 4.98
C ILE A 72 -7.00 -10.18 6.11
N SER A 73 -5.92 -9.47 5.77
CA SER A 73 -5.01 -8.88 6.74
C SER A 73 -4.70 -7.42 6.44
N HIS A 74 -4.41 -6.65 7.51
CA HIS A 74 -3.91 -5.29 7.44
C HIS A 74 -2.65 -5.14 8.29
N LEU A 75 -1.59 -4.58 7.72
CA LEU A 75 -0.29 -4.50 8.39
C LEU A 75 -0.25 -3.47 9.52
N LYS A 76 -1.06 -2.38 9.43
CA LYS A 76 -0.92 -1.20 10.30
C LYS A 76 0.53 -0.69 10.28
N MET A 77 1.14 -0.43 11.45
CA MET A 77 2.49 0.15 11.53
C MET A 77 3.59 -0.93 11.54
N GLU A 78 3.38 -2.02 12.29
CA GLU A 78 4.39 -3.01 12.66
C GLU A 78 4.23 -4.36 11.96
N GLY A 79 3.07 -4.59 11.34
CA GLY A 79 2.73 -5.86 10.72
C GLY A 79 3.63 -6.21 9.55
N ARG A 80 3.94 -7.49 9.43
CA ARG A 80 4.75 -8.02 8.33
C ARG A 80 4.40 -9.47 8.01
N TRP A 81 4.58 -9.84 6.77
CA TRP A 81 4.56 -11.22 6.31
C TRP A 81 5.99 -11.68 6.01
N LEU A 82 6.37 -12.82 6.56
CA LEU A 82 7.71 -13.42 6.46
C LEU A 82 7.61 -14.77 5.75
N VAL A 83 8.55 -15.05 4.87
CA VAL A 83 8.67 -16.35 4.17
C VAL A 83 9.95 -17.01 4.59
N SER A 84 9.91 -18.30 4.89
CA SER A 84 11.07 -19.11 5.24
C SER A 84 10.89 -20.57 4.80
N ALA A 85 11.97 -21.35 4.80
CA ALA A 85 11.90 -22.80 4.73
C ALA A 85 11.20 -23.36 5.99
N LEU A 86 10.67 -24.57 5.91
CA LEU A 86 9.90 -25.20 7.01
C LEU A 86 10.76 -25.45 8.26
N ASP A 87 12.02 -25.80 8.08
CA ASP A 87 13.00 -26.11 9.14
C ASP A 87 13.66 -24.86 9.72
N ALA A 88 13.48 -23.68 9.09
CA ALA A 88 14.07 -22.44 9.55
C ALA A 88 13.45 -21.98 10.88
N ARG A 89 14.25 -21.31 11.69
CA ARG A 89 13.74 -20.62 12.89
C ARG A 89 12.75 -19.53 12.48
N TRP A 90 11.76 -19.31 13.29
CA TRP A 90 10.80 -18.22 13.07
C TRP A 90 11.50 -16.88 13.06
N GLY A 91 11.26 -16.10 12.02
CA GLY A 91 11.79 -14.73 11.87
C GLY A 91 11.11 -13.68 12.76
N ALA A 92 10.26 -14.12 13.70
CA ALA A 92 9.59 -13.29 14.69
C ALA A 92 9.37 -14.08 15.98
N PRO A 93 9.33 -13.42 17.16
CA PRO A 93 8.93 -14.04 18.42
C PRO A 93 7.52 -14.65 18.33
N ALA A 94 7.32 -15.82 18.94
CA ALA A 94 6.06 -16.55 18.83
C ALA A 94 4.83 -15.75 19.29
N TRP A 95 4.97 -14.88 20.28
CA TRP A 95 3.90 -14.02 20.79
C TRP A 95 3.48 -12.90 19.81
N GLN A 96 4.32 -12.57 18.83
CA GLN A 96 3.99 -11.62 17.76
C GLN A 96 3.26 -12.27 16.58
N VAL A 97 3.36 -13.60 16.44
CA VAL A 97 2.78 -14.30 15.29
C VAL A 97 1.26 -14.38 15.43
N ARG A 98 0.56 -13.98 14.39
CA ARG A 98 -0.90 -13.98 14.27
C ARG A 98 -1.41 -15.01 13.26
N ALA A 99 -0.55 -15.43 12.33
CA ALA A 99 -0.85 -16.48 11.37
C ALA A 99 0.40 -17.30 11.06
N VAL A 100 0.22 -18.60 10.95
CA VAL A 100 1.19 -19.55 10.39
C VAL A 100 0.50 -20.24 9.25
N LEU A 101 1.07 -20.16 8.05
CA LEU A 101 0.60 -20.88 6.86
C LEU A 101 1.77 -21.69 6.31
N GLU A 102 1.61 -22.99 6.15
CA GLU A 102 2.66 -23.84 5.59
C GLU A 102 2.16 -24.53 4.33
N THR A 103 3.02 -24.59 3.35
CA THR A 103 2.90 -25.41 2.15
C THR A 103 3.89 -26.59 2.25
N ALA A 104 3.99 -27.42 1.23
CA ALA A 104 4.98 -28.50 1.22
C ALA A 104 6.45 -28.02 1.32
N GLU A 105 6.71 -26.75 0.93
CA GLU A 105 8.08 -26.23 0.78
C GLU A 105 8.37 -25.03 1.68
N HIS A 106 7.35 -24.25 2.02
CA HIS A 106 7.55 -22.95 2.66
C HIS A 106 6.65 -22.75 3.87
N ARG A 107 7.17 -21.98 4.82
CA ARG A 107 6.41 -21.40 5.92
C ARG A 107 6.23 -19.90 5.71
N VAL A 108 5.02 -19.42 5.85
CA VAL A 108 4.65 -18.00 5.79
C VAL A 108 4.09 -17.58 7.15
N LEU A 109 4.72 -16.59 7.78
CA LEU A 109 4.32 -16.07 9.08
C LEU A 109 3.75 -14.67 8.94
N GLY A 110 2.53 -14.45 9.44
CA GLY A 110 1.97 -13.13 9.67
C GLY A 110 2.29 -12.65 11.09
N ALA A 111 3.20 -11.69 11.23
CA ALA A 111 3.62 -11.18 12.53
C ALA A 111 3.12 -9.75 12.74
N GLN A 112 2.66 -9.43 13.96
CA GLN A 112 2.16 -8.13 14.41
C GLN A 112 1.08 -7.53 13.47
N LEU A 113 0.30 -8.39 12.81
CA LEU A 113 -0.78 -7.93 11.95
C LEU A 113 -1.81 -7.13 12.78
N GLY A 114 -2.11 -5.91 12.35
CA GLY A 114 -3.08 -5.07 13.05
C GLY A 114 -4.54 -5.49 12.83
N LEU A 115 -4.78 -6.27 11.77
CA LEU A 115 -6.04 -6.98 11.51
C LEU A 115 -5.73 -8.30 10.83
N LEU A 116 -6.41 -9.35 11.28
CA LEU A 116 -6.48 -10.64 10.61
C LEU A 116 -7.90 -11.18 10.77
N THR A 117 -8.58 -11.41 9.66
CA THR A 117 -9.94 -11.97 9.68
C THR A 117 -10.14 -12.96 8.53
N LEU A 118 -10.97 -13.94 8.76
CA LEU A 118 -11.36 -14.95 7.79
C LEU A 118 -12.87 -14.81 7.54
N VAL A 119 -13.25 -14.64 6.29
CA VAL A 119 -14.63 -14.44 5.88
C VAL A 119 -14.95 -15.31 4.66
N PRO A 120 -16.22 -15.69 4.43
CA PRO A 120 -16.63 -16.20 3.12
C PRO A 120 -16.22 -15.22 2.02
N THR A 121 -15.70 -15.71 0.90
CA THR A 121 -15.26 -14.83 -0.21
C THR A 121 -16.39 -13.95 -0.73
N ALA A 122 -17.62 -14.44 -0.70
CA ALA A 122 -18.81 -13.66 -1.06
C ALA A 122 -19.05 -12.45 -0.13
N ASP A 123 -18.50 -12.48 1.07
CA ASP A 123 -18.69 -11.46 2.12
C ASP A 123 -17.49 -10.50 2.25
N GLU A 124 -16.55 -10.50 1.30
CA GLU A 124 -15.39 -9.57 1.29
C GLU A 124 -15.84 -8.11 1.44
N ALA A 125 -16.98 -7.76 0.83
CA ALA A 125 -17.55 -6.41 0.90
C ALA A 125 -17.88 -5.96 2.33
N ALA A 126 -18.17 -6.87 3.25
CA ALA A 126 -18.40 -6.52 4.67
C ALA A 126 -17.17 -5.92 5.33
N VAL A 127 -15.97 -6.27 4.84
CA VAL A 127 -14.68 -5.73 5.35
C VAL A 127 -14.17 -4.59 4.49
N LEU A 128 -14.33 -4.67 3.18
CA LEU A 128 -13.67 -3.80 2.20
C LEU A 128 -14.61 -2.81 1.49
N GLY A 129 -15.93 -2.97 1.61
CA GLY A 129 -16.92 -2.19 0.87
C GLY A 129 -16.95 -0.71 1.20
N HIS A 130 -16.31 -0.30 2.30
CA HIS A 130 -16.15 1.11 2.66
C HIS A 130 -15.07 1.83 1.85
N LEU A 131 -14.16 1.09 1.17
CA LEU A 131 -13.03 1.66 0.46
C LEU A 131 -13.48 2.44 -0.79
N GLY A 132 -12.84 3.56 -1.02
CA GLY A 132 -12.88 4.28 -2.29
C GLY A 132 -12.03 3.58 -3.36
N PRO A 133 -11.98 4.15 -4.58
CA PRO A 133 -11.12 3.65 -5.65
C PRO A 133 -9.70 3.41 -5.16
N ASP A 134 -9.21 2.18 -5.35
CA ASP A 134 -7.83 1.82 -5.04
C ASP A 134 -6.91 2.32 -6.14
N LEU A 135 -5.97 3.20 -5.81
CA LEU A 135 -5.07 3.82 -6.79
C LEU A 135 -4.10 2.84 -7.47
N LEU A 136 -3.99 1.61 -6.95
CA LEU A 136 -3.19 0.55 -7.55
C LEU A 136 -4.04 -0.59 -8.13
N ASP A 137 -5.35 -0.41 -8.25
CA ASP A 137 -6.21 -1.39 -8.92
C ASP A 137 -5.79 -1.54 -10.40
N PRO A 138 -5.60 -2.78 -10.91
CA PRO A 138 -5.26 -3.01 -12.31
C PRO A 138 -6.27 -2.43 -13.31
N ALA A 139 -7.52 -2.24 -12.91
CA ALA A 139 -8.56 -1.64 -13.75
C ALA A 139 -8.21 -0.22 -14.23
N TRP A 140 -7.31 0.49 -13.55
CA TRP A 140 -6.80 1.77 -14.05
C TRP A 140 -6.07 1.70 -15.38
N ASP A 141 -5.60 0.52 -15.78
CA ASP A 141 -4.82 0.35 -17.02
C ASP A 141 -5.73 0.11 -18.24
N THR A 142 -7.05 -0.03 -18.03
CA THR A 142 -8.07 0.00 -19.08
C THR A 142 -8.65 1.41 -19.19
N PRO A 143 -8.80 1.99 -20.40
CA PRO A 143 -9.22 3.39 -20.55
C PRO A 143 -10.56 3.71 -19.89
N ASP A 144 -11.57 2.87 -20.10
CA ASP A 144 -12.93 3.11 -19.61
C ASP A 144 -13.01 2.94 -18.07
N ASP A 145 -12.45 1.86 -17.54
CA ASP A 145 -12.45 1.61 -16.08
C ASP A 145 -11.58 2.64 -15.36
N GLY A 146 -10.41 2.98 -15.92
CA GLY A 146 -9.55 4.01 -15.37
C GLY A 146 -10.22 5.37 -15.31
N ALA A 147 -10.96 5.75 -16.35
CA ALA A 147 -11.73 6.99 -16.35
C ALA A 147 -12.86 6.96 -15.31
N ALA A 148 -13.56 5.82 -15.18
CA ALA A 148 -14.62 5.65 -14.19
C ALA A 148 -14.07 5.71 -12.74
N LEU A 149 -12.92 5.05 -12.46
CA LEU A 149 -12.27 5.11 -11.16
C LEU A 149 -11.81 6.53 -10.81
N LEU A 150 -11.26 7.26 -11.79
CA LEU A 150 -10.86 8.65 -11.59
C LEU A 150 -12.08 9.53 -11.28
N ALA A 151 -13.14 9.45 -12.08
CA ALA A 151 -14.37 10.21 -11.88
C ALA A 151 -14.98 9.93 -10.50
N GLU A 152 -15.04 8.68 -10.07
CA GLU A 152 -15.55 8.29 -8.76
C GLU A 152 -14.66 8.83 -7.62
N GLY A 153 -13.33 8.75 -7.75
CA GLY A 153 -12.40 9.31 -6.78
C GLY A 153 -12.56 10.82 -6.63
N VAL A 154 -12.64 11.55 -7.74
CA VAL A 154 -12.88 13.01 -7.74
C VAL A 154 -14.24 13.33 -7.10
N ARG A 155 -15.30 12.65 -7.51
CA ARG A 155 -16.64 12.83 -6.96
C ARG A 155 -16.66 12.65 -5.44
N ARG A 156 -16.00 11.62 -4.91
CA ARG A 156 -15.93 11.37 -3.46
C ARG A 156 -15.10 12.43 -2.73
N LEU A 157 -13.96 12.81 -3.27
CA LEU A 157 -13.07 13.82 -2.68
C LEU A 157 -13.77 15.18 -2.57
N THR A 158 -14.53 15.56 -3.61
CA THR A 158 -15.21 16.87 -3.67
C THR A 158 -16.59 16.90 -3.03
N ALA A 159 -17.09 15.77 -2.53
CA ALA A 159 -18.40 15.68 -1.88
C ALA A 159 -18.52 16.55 -0.60
N ARG A 160 -17.38 16.87 0.03
CA ARG A 160 -17.28 17.80 1.16
C ARG A 160 -16.22 18.86 0.83
N PRO A 161 -16.60 19.90 0.05
CA PRO A 161 -15.65 20.86 -0.51
C PRO A 161 -14.88 21.65 0.55
N GLU A 162 -15.44 21.83 1.74
CA GLU A 162 -14.81 22.50 2.88
C GLU A 162 -13.71 21.68 3.57
N ARG A 163 -13.66 20.35 3.30
CA ARG A 163 -12.71 19.46 3.98
C ARG A 163 -11.28 19.75 3.52
N PRO A 164 -10.31 19.88 4.46
CA PRO A 164 -8.91 20.07 4.09
C PRO A 164 -8.39 18.94 3.19
N VAL A 165 -7.70 19.30 2.10
CA VAL A 165 -7.20 18.34 1.11
C VAL A 165 -6.26 17.30 1.73
N GLY A 166 -5.44 17.70 2.72
CA GLY A 166 -4.54 16.81 3.42
C GLY A 166 -5.26 15.72 4.23
N LEU A 167 -6.45 16.00 4.77
CA LEU A 167 -7.29 15.01 5.45
C LEU A 167 -8.09 14.17 4.45
N ALA A 168 -8.61 14.80 3.39
CA ALA A 168 -9.36 14.11 2.35
C ALA A 168 -8.52 13.01 1.67
N LEU A 169 -7.24 13.26 1.36
CA LEU A 169 -6.35 12.27 0.76
C LEU A 169 -6.02 11.07 1.67
N LEU A 170 -6.12 11.20 3.00
CA LEU A 170 -5.89 10.08 3.91
C LEU A 170 -7.11 9.19 4.12
N ASP A 171 -8.29 9.70 3.83
CA ASP A 171 -9.54 8.97 4.02
C ASP A 171 -9.69 7.87 2.97
N GLN A 172 -9.49 6.63 3.40
CA GLN A 172 -9.56 5.46 2.51
C GLN A 172 -10.96 5.23 1.92
N ARG A 173 -11.99 5.91 2.41
CA ARG A 173 -13.34 5.87 1.86
C ARG A 173 -13.48 6.74 0.61
N LEU A 174 -12.62 7.76 0.44
CA LEU A 174 -12.64 8.68 -0.69
C LEU A 174 -11.78 8.16 -1.85
N VAL A 175 -10.49 7.97 -1.58
CA VAL A 175 -9.52 7.27 -2.43
C VAL A 175 -8.67 6.38 -1.54
N SER A 176 -8.28 5.20 -2.01
CA SER A 176 -7.59 4.25 -1.16
C SER A 176 -6.19 3.89 -1.66
N GLY A 177 -5.34 3.41 -0.74
CA GLY A 177 -3.93 3.11 -1.00
C GLY A 177 -2.97 4.20 -0.52
N ILE A 178 -3.34 5.49 -0.58
CA ILE A 178 -2.55 6.61 -0.07
C ILE A 178 -2.42 6.53 1.46
N GLY A 179 -1.22 6.80 1.96
CA GLY A 179 -0.97 7.01 3.37
C GLY A 179 -0.23 8.32 3.59
N ASN A 180 0.40 8.43 4.75
CA ASN A 180 0.99 9.68 5.20
C ASN A 180 2.17 10.15 4.36
N ILE A 181 2.98 9.21 3.84
CA ILE A 181 4.10 9.55 2.98
C ILE A 181 3.59 10.18 1.69
N TYR A 182 2.72 9.44 0.97
CA TYR A 182 2.25 9.93 -0.32
C TYR A 182 1.36 11.16 -0.19
N ARG A 183 0.61 11.34 0.91
CA ARG A 183 -0.10 12.61 1.20
C ARG A 183 0.86 13.80 1.19
N CYS A 184 1.92 13.74 2.02
CA CYS A 184 2.87 14.84 2.16
C CYS A 184 3.59 15.14 0.84
N GLU A 185 4.05 14.10 0.16
CA GLU A 185 4.83 14.18 -1.06
C GLU A 185 4.01 14.65 -2.27
N THR A 186 2.79 14.14 -2.42
CA THR A 186 1.86 14.55 -3.49
C THR A 186 1.52 16.03 -3.37
N LEU A 187 1.14 16.48 -2.16
CA LEU A 187 0.76 17.88 -1.92
C LEU A 187 1.97 18.82 -2.11
N LEU A 188 3.17 18.41 -1.71
CA LEU A 188 4.37 19.22 -2.01
C LEU A 188 4.61 19.35 -3.51
N LEU A 189 4.57 18.26 -4.24
CA LEU A 189 4.82 18.26 -5.69
C LEU A 189 3.74 19.06 -6.43
N ALA A 190 2.50 18.98 -5.99
CA ALA A 190 1.39 19.78 -6.51
C ALA A 190 1.48 21.27 -6.10
N GLY A 191 2.27 21.61 -5.08
CA GLY A 191 2.38 23.00 -4.57
C GLY A 191 1.16 23.43 -3.73
N ILE A 192 0.38 22.49 -3.20
CA ILE A 192 -0.88 22.74 -2.51
C ILE A 192 -0.68 22.70 -1.01
N ASP A 193 -1.15 23.74 -0.29
CA ASP A 193 -1.23 23.75 1.18
C ASP A 193 -2.15 22.61 1.65
N PRO A 194 -1.69 21.70 2.54
CA PRO A 194 -2.49 20.60 3.04
C PRO A 194 -3.75 21.01 3.81
N HIS A 195 -3.81 22.25 4.28
CA HIS A 195 -4.96 22.82 5.01
C HIS A 195 -6.02 23.43 4.08
N ARG A 196 -5.68 23.64 2.81
CA ARG A 196 -6.60 24.19 1.80
C ARG A 196 -7.85 23.32 1.70
N PRO A 197 -9.07 23.90 1.66
CA PRO A 197 -10.28 23.16 1.32
C PRO A 197 -10.17 22.46 -0.02
N ILE A 198 -10.63 21.20 -0.12
CA ILE A 198 -10.53 20.42 -1.36
C ILE A 198 -11.32 21.08 -2.51
N GLY A 199 -12.38 21.80 -2.20
CA GLY A 199 -13.18 22.55 -3.19
C GLY A 199 -12.44 23.73 -3.82
N GLU A 200 -11.33 24.19 -3.24
CA GLU A 200 -10.47 25.24 -3.79
C GLU A 200 -9.29 24.69 -4.61
N VAL A 201 -9.17 23.37 -4.72
CA VAL A 201 -8.15 22.72 -5.53
C VAL A 201 -8.64 22.67 -6.99
N GLU A 202 -7.98 23.41 -7.87
CA GLU A 202 -8.40 23.56 -9.27
C GLU A 202 -8.38 22.25 -10.05
N ASP A 203 -7.39 21.38 -9.81
CA ASP A 203 -7.20 20.11 -10.52
C ASP A 203 -7.14 18.92 -9.55
N VAL A 204 -8.29 18.54 -8.99
CA VAL A 204 -8.43 17.36 -8.13
C VAL A 204 -8.13 16.07 -8.90
N ALA A 205 -8.49 16.01 -10.18
CA ALA A 205 -8.19 14.84 -11.02
C ALA A 205 -6.69 14.66 -11.20
N GLY A 206 -5.97 15.72 -11.52
CA GLY A 206 -4.51 15.70 -11.60
C GLY A 206 -3.85 15.33 -10.28
N LEU A 207 -4.42 15.76 -9.14
CA LEU A 207 -3.92 15.40 -7.82
C LEU A 207 -4.03 13.89 -7.55
N VAL A 208 -5.16 13.28 -7.92
CA VAL A 208 -5.37 11.81 -7.84
C VAL A 208 -4.38 11.07 -8.74
N LEU A 209 -4.19 11.55 -9.98
CA LEU A 209 -3.25 10.94 -10.93
C LEU A 209 -1.79 11.05 -10.45
N LEU A 210 -1.39 12.21 -9.92
CA LEU A 210 -0.04 12.38 -9.35
C LEU A 210 0.21 11.45 -8.16
N ALA A 211 -0.76 11.31 -7.26
CA ALA A 211 -0.67 10.37 -6.14
C ALA A 211 -0.55 8.92 -6.62
N ARG A 212 -1.34 8.54 -7.63
CA ARG A 212 -1.28 7.22 -8.27
C ARG A 212 0.09 6.96 -8.89
N ASP A 213 0.62 7.91 -9.65
CA ASP A 213 1.92 7.77 -10.32
C ASP A 213 3.06 7.60 -9.29
N LEU A 214 3.03 8.33 -8.18
CA LEU A 214 3.98 8.16 -7.08
C LEU A 214 3.90 6.78 -6.43
N LEU A 215 2.69 6.26 -6.22
CA LEU A 215 2.49 4.89 -5.72
C LEU A 215 3.03 3.87 -6.72
N ARG A 216 2.67 3.97 -7.99
CA ARG A 216 3.11 3.07 -9.07
C ARG A 216 4.63 3.05 -9.24
N ALA A 217 5.28 4.20 -9.15
CA ALA A 217 6.74 4.30 -9.24
C ALA A 217 7.48 3.49 -8.16
N ASN A 218 6.78 3.12 -7.10
CA ASN A 218 7.31 2.32 -6.01
C ASN A 218 6.85 0.85 -6.03
N VAL A 219 6.11 0.46 -7.07
CA VAL A 219 5.72 -0.92 -7.34
C VAL A 219 6.55 -1.44 -8.50
N PRO A 220 7.59 -2.23 -8.26
CA PRO A 220 8.38 -2.80 -9.35
C PRO A 220 7.57 -3.87 -10.11
N PRO A 221 7.82 -4.04 -11.42
CA PRO A 221 7.13 -5.02 -12.27
C PRO A 221 7.40 -6.48 -11.89
N ALA A 222 8.46 -6.74 -11.10
CA ALA A 222 8.80 -8.04 -10.55
C ALA A 222 9.04 -7.90 -9.05
N ALA A 223 9.06 -9.04 -8.32
CA ALA A 223 9.35 -9.04 -6.88
C ALA A 223 10.61 -8.21 -6.59
N PRO A 224 10.49 -7.14 -5.79
CA PRO A 224 11.63 -6.26 -5.55
C PRO A 224 12.74 -7.00 -4.83
N ALA A 225 13.98 -6.69 -5.17
CA ALA A 225 15.11 -7.13 -4.37
C ALA A 225 14.87 -6.71 -2.90
N ALA A 226 15.21 -7.60 -1.97
CA ALA A 226 15.10 -7.30 -0.55
C ALA A 226 15.84 -5.98 -0.25
N GLY A 227 15.14 -5.02 0.38
CA GLY A 227 15.74 -3.73 0.74
C GLY A 227 15.51 -2.57 -0.25
N ALA A 228 14.76 -2.75 -1.34
CA ALA A 228 14.39 -1.63 -2.20
C ALA A 228 13.63 -0.56 -1.41
N ARG A 229 14.23 0.63 -1.28
CA ARG A 229 13.65 1.75 -0.53
C ARG A 229 12.58 2.45 -1.37
N ARG A 230 11.49 2.85 -0.72
CA ARG A 230 10.48 3.75 -1.30
C ARG A 230 11.11 5.11 -1.61
N ARG A 231 10.73 5.70 -2.76
CA ARG A 231 11.28 6.97 -3.21
C ARG A 231 10.22 7.78 -3.96
N THR A 232 10.12 9.07 -3.66
CA THR A 232 9.23 10.04 -4.34
C THR A 232 10.01 11.11 -5.10
N THR A 233 11.33 11.17 -4.95
CA THR A 233 12.21 12.16 -5.59
C THR A 233 12.56 11.82 -7.05
N GLY A 234 12.06 10.69 -7.57
CA GLY A 234 12.22 10.32 -8.99
C GLY A 234 11.21 11.03 -9.88
N VAL A 235 11.33 12.35 -10.02
CA VAL A 235 10.44 13.17 -10.84
C VAL A 235 11.25 14.11 -11.73
N ARG A 236 10.63 14.57 -12.83
CA ARG A 236 11.18 15.63 -13.68
C ARG A 236 10.11 16.66 -14.04
N PRO A 237 10.50 17.92 -14.38
CA PRO A 237 9.56 18.90 -14.91
C PRO A 237 8.95 18.40 -16.23
N ASN A 238 7.63 18.53 -16.38
CA ASN A 238 6.92 18.29 -17.63
C ASN A 238 5.62 19.11 -17.67
N PRO A 239 5.56 20.22 -18.42
CA PRO A 239 4.37 21.07 -18.50
C PRO A 239 3.11 20.38 -19.01
N GLY A 240 3.25 19.24 -19.73
CA GLY A 240 2.14 18.43 -20.22
C GLY A 240 1.53 17.47 -19.20
N ARG A 241 2.03 17.49 -17.95
CA ARG A 241 1.54 16.66 -16.86
C ARG A 241 0.88 17.51 -15.76
N PRO A 242 -0.01 16.91 -14.95
CA PRO A 242 -0.59 17.60 -13.80
C PRO A 242 0.51 18.26 -12.94
N PHE A 243 0.26 19.50 -12.54
CA PHE A 243 1.19 20.32 -11.73
C PHE A 243 2.60 20.50 -12.34
N GLY A 244 2.75 20.25 -13.65
CA GLY A 244 4.05 20.32 -14.31
C GLY A 244 5.06 19.26 -13.90
N VAL A 245 4.61 18.13 -13.32
CA VAL A 245 5.44 17.08 -12.76
C VAL A 245 5.20 15.74 -13.44
N GLU A 246 6.26 15.12 -13.93
CA GLU A 246 6.25 13.75 -14.41
C GLU A 246 7.00 12.85 -13.43
N VAL A 247 6.32 11.81 -12.97
CA VAL A 247 6.91 10.78 -12.09
C VAL A 247 7.61 9.73 -12.96
N LEU A 248 8.88 9.48 -12.65
CA LEU A 248 9.67 8.49 -13.35
C LEU A 248 9.44 7.11 -12.73
N VAL A 249 8.69 6.26 -13.44
CA VAL A 249 8.54 4.86 -13.06
C VAL A 249 9.83 4.14 -13.44
N PRO A 250 10.53 3.47 -12.50
CA PRO A 250 11.72 2.71 -12.84
C PRO A 250 11.39 1.64 -13.88
N ALA A 251 12.10 1.63 -15.00
CA ALA A 251 12.05 0.51 -15.91
C ALA A 251 12.51 -0.75 -15.16
N GLY A 252 11.73 -1.83 -15.25
CA GLY A 252 12.15 -3.11 -14.71
C GLY A 252 13.46 -3.57 -15.39
N PRO A 253 14.23 -4.45 -14.74
CA PRO A 253 15.40 -5.04 -15.38
C PRO A 253 14.93 -5.73 -16.67
N PRO A 254 15.77 -5.67 -17.75
CA PRO A 254 15.44 -6.36 -18.99
C PRO A 254 15.18 -7.85 -18.74
N PRO A 255 14.28 -8.48 -19.50
CA PRO A 255 14.01 -9.92 -19.37
C PRO A 255 15.31 -10.72 -19.44
N GLY A 256 15.55 -11.60 -18.48
CA GLY A 256 16.73 -12.47 -18.44
C GLY A 256 17.91 -11.96 -17.60
N THR A 257 17.86 -10.77 -17.02
CA THR A 257 18.88 -10.34 -16.05
C THR A 257 18.55 -10.88 -14.65
N ALA A 258 19.39 -11.82 -14.19
CA ALA A 258 19.36 -12.23 -12.78
C ALA A 258 19.57 -11.00 -11.88
N PRO A 259 18.94 -10.93 -10.69
CA PRO A 259 19.14 -9.82 -9.77
C PRO A 259 20.61 -9.79 -9.33
N GLY A 260 21.39 -8.91 -9.97
CA GLY A 260 22.77 -8.65 -9.57
C GLY A 260 22.78 -8.12 -8.14
N ARG A 261 23.65 -8.69 -7.31
CA ARG A 261 23.98 -8.11 -5.99
C ARG A 261 24.54 -6.71 -6.25
N THR A 262 23.71 -5.69 -6.09
CA THR A 262 24.23 -4.32 -6.06
C THR A 262 25.12 -4.20 -4.83
N ALA A 263 26.42 -4.12 -5.07
CA ALA A 263 27.41 -3.81 -4.04
C ALA A 263 26.96 -2.56 -3.28
N GLY A 264 27.00 -2.61 -1.96
CA GLY A 264 26.59 -1.52 -1.11
C GLY A 264 27.36 -0.26 -1.43
N ALA A 265 26.70 0.70 -2.03
CA ALA A 265 27.22 2.07 -2.15
C ALA A 265 27.24 2.67 -0.74
N ARG A 266 28.40 2.70 -0.14
CA ARG A 266 28.70 3.55 1.01
C ARG A 266 28.79 4.98 0.47
N GLY A 267 27.96 5.88 0.98
CA GLY A 267 28.11 7.31 0.78
C GLY A 267 26.95 7.96 0.04
N GLY A 268 26.29 8.92 0.69
CA GLY A 268 25.48 9.99 0.08
C GLY A 268 24.31 9.55 -0.79
N GLY A 269 23.44 8.65 -0.30
CA GLY A 269 22.27 8.23 -1.07
C GLY A 269 21.36 9.41 -1.38
N THR A 270 20.86 9.49 -2.63
CA THR A 270 19.83 10.47 -3.01
C THR A 270 18.68 10.40 -2.01
N PRO A 271 18.24 11.54 -1.45
CA PRO A 271 17.14 11.59 -0.50
C PRO A 271 15.91 10.87 -1.05
N SER A 272 15.24 10.13 -0.19
CA SER A 272 14.08 9.32 -0.59
C SER A 272 12.81 10.14 -0.74
N TYR A 273 12.67 11.22 0.04
CA TYR A 273 11.47 12.05 0.14
C TYR A 273 11.80 13.53 0.05
N TRP A 274 10.84 14.34 -0.38
CA TRP A 274 10.97 15.79 -0.50
C TRP A 274 10.81 16.52 0.84
N VAL A 275 9.81 16.13 1.63
CA VAL A 275 9.48 16.72 2.94
C VAL A 275 9.19 15.70 4.02
N TYR A 276 8.68 14.52 3.67
CA TYR A 276 8.28 13.53 4.65
C TYR A 276 9.45 13.09 5.55
N GLY A 277 9.26 13.20 6.88
CA GLY A 277 10.29 12.86 7.87
C GLY A 277 11.45 13.86 7.94
N HIS A 278 11.30 15.07 7.40
CA HIS A 278 12.32 16.12 7.45
C HIS A 278 12.17 16.98 8.73
N ASP A 279 12.18 16.34 9.90
CA ASP A 279 11.98 17.03 11.19
C ASP A 279 13.02 18.13 11.46
N ARG A 280 14.20 18.00 10.88
CA ARG A 280 15.31 18.94 11.03
C ARG A 280 16.04 19.24 9.71
N ALA A 281 15.58 18.67 8.61
CA ALA A 281 16.17 18.87 7.30
C ALA A 281 15.35 19.88 6.48
N PRO A 282 15.97 20.67 5.63
CA PRO A 282 15.26 21.61 4.77
C PRO A 282 14.46 20.88 3.68
N CYS A 283 13.45 21.55 3.16
CA CYS A 283 12.73 21.13 1.95
C CYS A 283 13.72 20.93 0.80
N LEU A 284 13.66 19.78 0.13
CA LEU A 284 14.59 19.51 -0.99
C LEU A 284 14.30 20.38 -2.21
N ARG A 285 13.09 20.91 -2.36
CA ARG A 285 12.70 21.73 -3.52
C ARG A 285 13.22 23.18 -3.40
N CYS A 286 13.02 23.83 -2.25
CA CYS A 286 13.35 25.26 -2.07
C CYS A 286 14.41 25.55 -1.00
N ARG A 287 14.87 24.54 -0.27
CA ARG A 287 15.79 24.65 0.87
C ARG A 287 15.24 25.43 2.08
N GLY A 288 13.99 25.85 2.04
CA GLY A 288 13.30 26.49 3.16
C GLY A 288 12.93 25.50 4.26
N PRO A 289 12.46 26.00 5.42
CA PRO A 289 12.09 25.15 6.54
C PRO A 289 10.89 24.28 6.20
N VAL A 290 10.91 23.02 6.66
CA VAL A 290 9.76 22.11 6.68
C VAL A 290 9.04 22.32 8.00
N ARG A 291 7.73 22.44 7.97
CA ARG A 291 6.87 22.41 9.16
C ARG A 291 6.44 20.98 9.44
N GLN A 292 6.34 20.67 10.72
CA GLN A 292 5.84 19.42 11.25
C GLN A 292 4.77 19.73 12.27
N GLU A 293 3.64 19.05 12.17
CA GLU A 293 2.51 19.23 13.10
C GLU A 293 1.68 17.96 13.24
N ASP A 294 0.98 17.82 14.36
CA ASP A 294 -0.08 16.83 14.52
C ASP A 294 -1.33 17.34 13.81
N TYR A 295 -1.72 16.65 12.75
CA TYR A 295 -2.80 17.08 11.87
C TYR A 295 -3.91 16.04 11.79
N GLY A 296 -5.08 16.42 12.25
CA GLY A 296 -6.27 15.61 12.30
C GLY A 296 -7.52 16.49 12.46
N SER A 297 -8.66 15.85 12.60
CA SER A 297 -9.94 16.47 12.91
C SER A 297 -10.66 15.64 13.98
N PRO A 298 -11.78 16.08 14.53
CA PRO A 298 -12.59 15.25 15.43
C PRO A 298 -13.05 13.92 14.81
N GLU A 299 -13.09 13.85 13.46
CA GLU A 299 -13.52 12.67 12.70
C GLU A 299 -12.33 11.81 12.25
N ASP A 300 -11.11 12.34 12.27
CA ASP A 300 -9.91 11.71 11.72
C ASP A 300 -8.82 11.61 12.80
N ASP A 301 -8.18 10.44 12.89
CA ASP A 301 -7.01 10.26 13.75
C ASP A 301 -5.91 11.26 13.39
N ALA A 302 -5.36 11.96 14.38
CA ALA A 302 -4.22 12.83 14.18
C ALA A 302 -3.01 12.05 13.65
N ARG A 303 -2.37 12.62 12.65
CA ARG A 303 -1.15 12.09 12.02
C ARG A 303 -0.13 13.19 11.86
N GLN A 304 1.13 12.86 12.05
CA GLN A 304 2.22 13.80 11.75
C GLN A 304 2.13 14.25 10.29
N LEU A 305 2.08 15.56 10.06
CA LEU A 305 2.11 16.19 8.75
C LEU A 305 3.46 16.89 8.57
N TRP A 306 4.12 16.67 7.44
CA TRP A 306 5.30 17.42 7.01
C TRP A 306 4.95 18.20 5.75
N TRP A 307 5.20 19.50 5.75
CA TRP A 307 4.93 20.36 4.59
C TRP A 307 5.84 21.58 4.54
N CYS A 308 5.98 22.18 3.37
CA CYS A 308 6.82 23.34 3.14
C CYS A 308 5.98 24.59 2.84
N PRO A 309 5.90 25.60 3.75
CA PRO A 309 5.06 26.78 3.55
C PRO A 309 5.53 27.68 2.41
N HIS A 310 6.77 27.50 1.91
CA HIS A 310 7.27 28.26 0.74
C HIS A 310 6.83 27.62 -0.58
N CYS A 311 6.70 26.28 -0.64
CA CYS A 311 6.35 25.56 -1.86
C CYS A 311 4.86 25.29 -1.98
N GLN A 312 4.14 25.25 -0.87
CA GLN A 312 2.74 24.88 -0.76
C GLN A 312 1.93 26.10 -0.32
N ARG A 313 1.03 26.54 -1.19
CA ARG A 313 0.24 27.76 -1.01
C ARG A 313 -1.24 27.48 -1.24
#